data_b66d07a3683d8544e7c65abb18e19e0a
#
_entry.id   b66d07a3683d8544e7c65abb18e19e0a
#
_cell.length_a   1.000
_cell.length_b   1.000
_cell.length_c   1.000
_cell.angle_alpha   90.00
_cell.angle_beta   90.00
_cell.angle_gamma   90.00
#
_symmetry.space_group_name_H-M   'P 1'
#
loop_
_entity.id
_entity.type
_entity.pdbx_description
1 polymer ?
#
loop_
_entity_poly.entity_id
_entity_poly.type
_entity_poly.pdbx_seq_one_letter_code
_entity_poly.pdbx_strand_id
1 'polypeptide(L)'
;MVQHRKYNDVKFFLVAIAFISAFNYYLTWSNIKFNWFLVFTYTIDTIQGWLAWWAVRSIILYLDKKLPYGDRPLKRILIQLSLTTTAGLLVIILLTELVSWIVRGRPAIANFYFFDIFIIAIWFFVINGIYIGMHYYSEWRESERQRQEEKKLRTGGFTVRHGNQNLLFPFADILGFYAEEGYTILLAKGNKKYFPDRSLDKIETTLPEELFFRLNRQYILNRTILIGFKRTGNGKIEVLVNAPDNFPPSIAVSRTKAVSFKTWFEND
;
A
#
# COMPACT_ATOMS: atom_id res chain seq x y z
N MET A 1 -6.94 10.25 2.55
CA MET A 1 -6.09 10.16 3.77
C MET A 1 -4.75 9.59 3.40
N VAL A 2 -3.66 10.36 3.45
CA VAL A 2 -2.30 9.85 3.17
C VAL A 2 -1.90 8.98 4.36
N GLN A 3 -1.95 7.67 4.16
CA GLN A 3 -1.55 6.69 5.16
C GLN A 3 -0.03 6.86 5.39
N HIS A 4 0.36 7.28 6.60
CA HIS A 4 1.75 7.44 7.00
C HIS A 4 2.47 6.09 6.86
N ARG A 5 3.18 5.89 5.77
CA ARG A 5 4.04 4.73 5.56
C ARG A 5 5.12 4.69 6.63
N LYS A 6 5.00 3.75 7.56
CA LYS A 6 6.03 3.50 8.55
C LYS A 6 7.05 2.56 7.91
N TYR A 7 8.22 3.11 7.51
CA TYR A 7 9.33 2.27 7.04
C TYR A 7 9.74 1.31 8.17
N ASN A 8 9.79 0.03 7.88
CA ASN A 8 10.34 -0.97 8.81
C ASN A 8 11.84 -1.16 8.54
N ASP A 9 12.57 -0.04 8.56
CA ASP A 9 13.93 0.12 8.09
C ASP A 9 14.99 0.14 9.19
N VAL A 10 14.58 0.43 10.43
CA VAL A 10 15.51 0.71 11.53
C VAL A 10 16.46 -0.46 11.79
N LYS A 11 15.92 -1.68 11.91
CA LYS A 11 16.75 -2.87 12.16
C LYS A 11 17.74 -3.12 11.03
N PHE A 12 17.30 -2.94 9.80
CA PHE A 12 18.15 -3.10 8.61
C PHE A 12 19.30 -2.11 8.61
N PHE A 13 19.02 -0.80 8.80
CA PHE A 13 20.08 0.21 8.77
C PHE A 13 21.01 0.18 9.98
N LEU A 14 20.53 -0.25 11.16
CA LEU A 14 21.43 -0.46 12.31
C LEU A 14 22.52 -1.49 11.98
N VAL A 15 22.17 -2.57 11.29
CA VAL A 15 23.13 -3.60 10.86
C VAL A 15 23.94 -3.11 9.66
N ALA A 16 23.27 -2.56 8.63
CA ALA A 16 23.93 -2.15 7.39
C ALA A 16 24.99 -1.07 7.64
N ILE A 17 24.75 -0.09 8.53
CA ILE A 17 25.72 0.96 8.83
C ILE A 17 26.96 0.39 9.52
N ALA A 18 26.82 -0.59 10.41
CA ALA A 18 27.96 -1.26 11.00
C ALA A 18 28.83 -1.94 9.93
N PHE A 19 28.22 -2.59 8.93
CA PHE A 19 28.96 -3.14 7.78
C PHE A 19 29.60 -2.05 6.92
N ILE A 20 28.91 -0.94 6.65
CA ILE A 20 29.41 0.21 5.92
C ILE A 20 30.64 0.78 6.62
N SER A 21 30.59 0.96 7.94
CA SER A 21 31.72 1.45 8.73
C SER A 21 32.91 0.50 8.67
N ALA A 22 32.68 -0.82 8.74
CA ALA A 22 33.75 -1.82 8.59
C ALA A 22 34.36 -1.78 7.19
N PHE A 23 33.55 -1.63 6.15
CA PHE A 23 34.00 -1.54 4.77
C PHE A 23 34.78 -0.24 4.51
N ASN A 24 34.31 0.88 5.00
CA ASN A 24 35.06 2.16 4.95
C ASN A 24 36.40 2.05 5.64
N TYR A 25 36.43 1.44 6.83
CA TYR A 25 37.68 1.23 7.55
C TYR A 25 38.67 0.41 6.72
N TYR A 26 38.18 -0.66 6.05
CA TYR A 26 39.01 -1.48 5.15
C TYR A 26 39.54 -0.68 3.94
N LEU A 27 38.77 0.22 3.36
CA LEU A 27 39.18 1.05 2.21
C LEU A 27 40.19 2.12 2.62
N THR A 28 40.08 2.68 3.83
CA THR A 28 40.91 3.79 4.28
C THR A 28 42.25 3.35 4.85
N TRP A 29 42.32 2.16 5.46
CA TRP A 29 43.51 1.69 6.17
C TRP A 29 44.16 0.49 5.49
N SER A 30 45.45 0.65 5.05
CA SER A 30 46.19 -0.43 4.37
C SER A 30 46.76 -1.52 5.28
N ASN A 31 46.95 -1.22 6.60
CA ASN A 31 47.52 -2.15 7.58
C ASN A 31 46.62 -2.29 8.81
N ILE A 32 45.59 -3.10 8.70
CA ILE A 32 44.64 -3.33 9.79
C ILE A 32 45.26 -4.32 10.80
N LYS A 33 45.59 -3.84 12.00
CA LYS A 33 45.96 -4.70 13.13
C LYS A 33 44.83 -4.74 14.15
N PHE A 34 44.46 -5.95 14.55
CA PHE A 34 43.42 -6.12 15.57
C PHE A 34 43.96 -5.71 16.95
N ASN A 35 43.59 -4.53 17.40
CA ASN A 35 43.94 -3.96 18.70
C ASN A 35 42.79 -3.12 19.27
N TRP A 36 42.89 -2.70 20.51
CA TRP A 36 41.88 -1.89 21.17
C TRP A 36 41.63 -0.53 20.46
N PHE A 37 42.63 0.00 19.81
CA PHE A 37 42.49 1.23 19.02
C PHE A 37 41.56 1.04 17.82
N LEU A 38 41.65 -0.10 17.15
CA LEU A 38 40.73 -0.46 16.06
C LEU A 38 39.28 -0.53 16.57
N VAL A 39 39.06 -1.22 17.70
CA VAL A 39 37.71 -1.38 18.27
C VAL A 39 37.13 -0.01 18.63
N PHE A 40 37.95 0.86 19.25
CA PHE A 40 37.53 2.20 19.63
C PHE A 40 37.17 3.06 18.42
N THR A 41 38.03 3.15 17.41
CA THR A 41 37.80 3.96 16.20
C THR A 41 36.60 3.44 15.42
N TYR A 42 36.50 2.13 15.20
CA TYR A 42 35.36 1.51 14.53
C TYR A 42 34.04 1.79 15.25
N THR A 43 34.02 1.75 16.58
CA THR A 43 32.82 2.05 17.38
C THR A 43 32.40 3.51 17.20
N ILE A 44 33.36 4.44 17.25
CA ILE A 44 33.09 5.87 17.01
C ILE A 44 32.53 6.09 15.62
N ASP A 45 33.17 5.55 14.59
CA ASP A 45 32.74 5.69 13.19
C ASP A 45 31.33 5.12 12.97
N THR A 46 31.03 3.99 13.60
CA THR A 46 29.69 3.36 13.54
C THR A 46 28.63 4.24 14.20
N ILE A 47 28.94 4.81 15.39
CA ILE A 47 28.02 5.72 16.08
C ILE A 47 27.77 6.98 15.26
N GLN A 48 28.82 7.58 14.69
CA GLN A 48 28.70 8.73 13.78
C GLN A 48 27.84 8.39 12.57
N GLY A 49 28.04 7.22 11.96
CA GLY A 49 27.22 6.73 10.87
C GLY A 49 25.76 6.59 11.23
N TRP A 50 25.43 6.07 12.41
CA TRP A 50 24.03 5.97 12.90
C TRP A 50 23.41 7.34 13.11
N LEU A 51 24.13 8.30 13.68
CA LEU A 51 23.63 9.65 13.92
C LEU A 51 23.40 10.39 12.58
N ALA A 52 24.31 10.26 11.63
CA ALA A 52 24.15 10.83 10.29
C ALA A 52 22.97 10.19 9.54
N TRP A 53 22.85 8.86 9.58
CA TRP A 53 21.70 8.19 9.00
C TRP A 53 20.37 8.61 9.67
N TRP A 54 20.35 8.79 10.99
CA TRP A 54 19.15 9.25 11.68
C TRP A 54 18.71 10.64 11.21
N ALA A 55 19.65 11.54 10.98
CA ALA A 55 19.38 12.86 10.39
C ALA A 55 18.83 12.73 8.96
N VAL A 56 19.47 11.93 8.10
CA VAL A 56 19.01 11.62 6.73
C VAL A 56 17.60 11.06 6.75
N ARG A 57 17.34 10.05 7.58
CA ARG A 57 16.02 9.44 7.75
C ARG A 57 14.96 10.45 8.17
N SER A 58 15.27 11.31 9.11
CA SER A 58 14.35 12.34 9.61
C SER A 58 13.94 13.30 8.49
N ILE A 59 14.89 13.69 7.63
CA ILE A 59 14.65 14.54 6.46
C ILE A 59 13.76 13.79 5.44
N ILE A 60 14.04 12.52 5.16
CA ILE A 60 13.21 11.71 4.23
C ILE A 60 11.77 11.65 4.73
N LEU A 61 11.55 11.33 6.01
CA LEU A 61 10.22 11.28 6.61
C LEU A 61 9.51 12.65 6.60
N TYR A 62 10.25 13.74 6.80
CA TYR A 62 9.73 15.10 6.68
C TYR A 62 9.29 15.41 5.24
N LEU A 63 10.14 15.06 4.27
CA LEU A 63 9.86 15.27 2.86
C LEU A 63 8.68 14.40 2.37
N ASP A 64 8.52 13.17 2.87
CA ASP A 64 7.37 12.32 2.54
C ASP A 64 6.04 12.97 2.91
N LYS A 65 6.04 13.78 3.98
CA LYS A 65 4.86 14.55 4.41
C LYS A 65 4.64 15.83 3.61
N LYS A 66 5.72 16.54 3.28
CA LYS A 66 5.65 17.89 2.69
C LYS A 66 5.74 17.88 1.18
N LEU A 67 6.43 16.93 0.60
CA LEU A 67 6.67 16.81 -0.83
C LEU A 67 6.62 15.33 -1.24
N PRO A 68 5.43 14.71 -1.28
CA PRO A 68 5.30 13.31 -1.72
C PRO A 68 5.79 13.14 -3.17
N TYR A 69 6.11 11.91 -3.55
CA TYR A 69 6.64 11.61 -4.90
C TYR A 69 5.63 11.88 -6.04
N GLY A 70 4.34 11.79 -5.82
CA GLY A 70 3.20 12.13 -6.69
C GLY A 70 3.54 12.60 -8.10
N ASP A 71 3.05 13.81 -8.47
CA ASP A 71 3.12 14.33 -9.84
C ASP A 71 4.53 14.73 -10.35
N ARG A 72 5.49 14.94 -9.43
CA ARG A 72 6.85 15.42 -9.78
C ARG A 72 7.95 14.60 -9.11
N PRO A 73 8.08 13.30 -9.45
CA PRO A 73 9.03 12.40 -8.79
C PRO A 73 10.48 12.82 -8.94
N LEU A 74 10.91 13.28 -10.11
CA LEU A 74 12.28 13.74 -10.33
C LEU A 74 12.66 14.92 -9.43
N LYS A 75 11.76 15.91 -9.29
CA LYS A 75 12.01 17.06 -8.40
C LYS A 75 12.16 16.59 -6.95
N ARG A 76 11.31 15.66 -6.52
CA ARG A 76 11.37 15.08 -5.18
C ARG A 76 12.68 14.34 -4.93
N ILE A 77 13.12 13.52 -5.89
CA ILE A 77 14.38 12.76 -5.82
C ILE A 77 15.58 13.72 -5.72
N LEU A 78 15.65 14.72 -6.59
CA LEU A 78 16.76 15.68 -6.59
C LEU A 78 16.84 16.47 -5.27
N ILE A 79 15.73 16.96 -4.76
CA ILE A 79 15.66 17.66 -3.46
C ILE A 79 16.08 16.73 -2.33
N GLN A 80 15.60 15.49 -2.34
CA GLN A 80 15.98 14.50 -1.34
C GLN A 80 17.47 14.23 -1.36
N LEU A 81 18.03 13.87 -2.52
CA LEU A 81 19.46 13.60 -2.68
C LEU A 81 20.32 14.76 -2.19
N SER A 82 20.04 15.98 -2.64
CA SER A 82 20.79 17.16 -2.25
C SER A 82 20.71 17.42 -0.75
N LEU A 83 19.49 17.48 -0.21
CA LEU A 83 19.27 17.86 1.19
C LEU A 83 19.81 16.82 2.17
N THR A 84 19.55 15.53 1.90
CA THR A 84 19.96 14.44 2.79
C THR A 84 21.46 14.20 2.73
N THR A 85 22.08 14.26 1.54
CA THR A 85 23.53 14.09 1.39
C THR A 85 24.27 15.25 2.08
N THR A 86 23.85 16.50 1.85
CA THR A 86 24.42 17.65 2.53
C THR A 86 24.29 17.55 4.06
N ALA A 87 23.10 17.25 4.56
CA ALA A 87 22.87 17.10 6.00
C ALA A 87 23.68 15.96 6.61
N GLY A 88 23.71 14.80 5.94
CA GLY A 88 24.50 13.64 6.41
C GLY A 88 25.99 13.95 6.47
N LEU A 89 26.54 14.57 5.43
CA LEU A 89 27.95 15.00 5.40
C LEU A 89 28.26 16.05 6.49
N LEU A 90 27.39 17.03 6.70
CA LEU A 90 27.54 18.01 7.78
C LEU A 90 27.60 17.35 9.15
N VAL A 91 26.73 16.38 9.43
CA VAL A 91 26.75 15.63 10.70
C VAL A 91 28.08 14.89 10.85
N ILE A 92 28.53 14.17 9.83
CA ILE A 92 29.82 13.45 9.86
C ILE A 92 31.00 14.42 10.09
N ILE A 93 31.05 15.53 9.35
CA ILE A 93 32.12 16.53 9.48
C ILE A 93 32.16 17.08 10.91
N LEU A 94 31.02 17.53 11.42
CA LEU A 94 30.93 18.11 12.78
C LEU A 94 31.36 17.09 13.86
N LEU A 95 30.91 15.86 13.74
CA LEU A 95 31.25 14.82 14.72
C LEU A 95 32.72 14.40 14.63
N THR A 96 33.27 14.28 13.41
CA THR A 96 34.68 13.94 13.21
C THR A 96 35.60 15.07 13.72
N GLU A 97 35.25 16.34 13.46
CA GLU A 97 35.97 17.47 14.05
C GLU A 97 35.92 17.46 15.58
N LEU A 98 34.73 17.26 16.16
CA LEU A 98 34.59 17.19 17.61
C LEU A 98 35.46 16.10 18.22
N VAL A 99 35.45 14.88 17.66
CA VAL A 99 36.29 13.77 18.11
C VAL A 99 37.76 14.08 17.94
N SER A 100 38.18 14.70 16.80
CA SER A 100 39.57 15.07 16.56
C SER A 100 40.09 16.09 17.55
N TRP A 101 39.31 17.12 17.90
CA TRP A 101 39.65 18.10 18.91
C TRP A 101 39.76 17.52 20.31
N ILE A 102 38.85 16.59 20.68
CA ILE A 102 38.88 15.93 21.99
C ILE A 102 40.10 15.00 22.13
N VAL A 103 40.39 14.22 21.08
CA VAL A 103 41.45 13.19 21.15
C VAL A 103 42.82 13.72 20.82
N ARG A 104 42.94 14.68 19.88
CA ARG A 104 44.22 15.13 19.33
C ARG A 104 44.54 16.61 19.62
N GLY A 105 43.55 17.39 20.09
CA GLY A 105 43.71 18.83 20.30
C GLY A 105 43.92 19.64 18.99
N ARG A 106 43.56 19.06 17.82
CA ARG A 106 43.76 19.66 16.49
C ARG A 106 42.67 19.20 15.53
N PRO A 107 42.43 19.94 14.40
CA PRO A 107 41.46 19.57 13.38
C PRO A 107 41.71 18.17 12.79
N ALA A 108 40.71 17.64 12.11
CA ALA A 108 40.84 16.42 11.34
C ALA A 108 41.89 16.53 10.25
N ILE A 109 42.48 15.41 9.83
CA ILE A 109 43.54 15.38 8.82
C ILE A 109 42.98 15.70 7.43
N ALA A 110 43.81 16.29 6.55
CA ALA A 110 43.39 16.69 5.21
C ALA A 110 42.82 15.54 4.38
N ASN A 111 43.36 14.32 4.52
CA ASN A 111 42.86 13.12 3.82
C ASN A 111 41.36 12.84 4.10
N PHE A 112 40.88 13.12 5.30
CA PHE A 112 39.47 13.01 5.62
C PHE A 112 38.59 13.86 4.67
N TYR A 113 38.97 15.10 4.41
CA TYR A 113 38.20 16.00 3.56
C TYR A 113 38.27 15.67 2.07
N PHE A 114 39.42 15.14 1.59
CA PHE A 114 39.63 14.88 0.18
C PHE A 114 39.22 13.46 -0.25
N PHE A 115 39.34 12.47 0.63
CA PHE A 115 39.07 11.08 0.29
C PHE A 115 37.87 10.49 1.06
N ASP A 116 37.88 10.61 2.38
CA ASP A 116 36.84 9.90 3.19
C ASP A 116 35.47 10.51 2.96
N ILE A 117 35.34 11.84 2.88
CA ILE A 117 34.08 12.53 2.58
C ILE A 117 33.49 12.07 1.24
N PHE A 118 34.32 11.87 0.22
CA PHE A 118 33.88 11.41 -1.08
C PHE A 118 33.30 10.00 -1.00
N ILE A 119 33.97 9.08 -0.31
CA ILE A 119 33.48 7.71 -0.08
C ILE A 119 32.17 7.74 0.72
N ILE A 120 32.11 8.55 1.77
CA ILE A 120 30.91 8.71 2.59
C ILE A 120 29.74 9.28 1.78
N ALA A 121 29.99 10.24 0.88
CA ALA A 121 28.95 10.76 -0.01
C ALA A 121 28.35 9.68 -0.91
N ILE A 122 29.18 8.76 -1.45
CA ILE A 122 28.70 7.62 -2.22
C ILE A 122 27.72 6.77 -1.39
N TRP A 123 28.05 6.50 -0.11
CA TRP A 123 27.16 5.76 0.76
C TRP A 123 25.82 6.47 1.01
N PHE A 124 25.81 7.80 1.13
CA PHE A 124 24.55 8.52 1.22
C PHE A 124 23.72 8.41 -0.07
N PHE A 125 24.35 8.38 -1.26
CA PHE A 125 23.63 8.07 -2.49
C PHE A 125 23.03 6.66 -2.47
N VAL A 126 23.79 5.66 -2.01
CA VAL A 126 23.31 4.28 -1.87
C VAL A 126 22.12 4.20 -0.90
N ILE A 127 22.24 4.83 0.28
CA ILE A 127 21.15 4.90 1.28
C ILE A 127 19.91 5.54 0.67
N ASN A 128 20.04 6.66 -0.03
CA ASN A 128 18.92 7.29 -0.72
C ASN A 128 18.30 6.38 -1.80
N GLY A 129 19.13 5.69 -2.56
CA GLY A 129 18.69 4.72 -3.56
C GLY A 129 17.84 3.62 -2.93
N ILE A 130 18.24 3.11 -1.75
CA ILE A 130 17.47 2.12 -1.00
C ILE A 130 16.10 2.69 -0.59
N TYR A 131 16.03 3.91 -0.05
CA TYR A 131 14.74 4.53 0.34
C TYR A 131 13.83 4.77 -0.87
N ILE A 132 14.38 5.25 -1.99
CA ILE A 132 13.65 5.44 -3.24
C ILE A 132 13.12 4.08 -3.74
N GLY A 133 13.97 3.06 -3.75
CA GLY A 133 13.60 1.69 -4.14
C GLY A 133 12.50 1.11 -3.25
N MET A 134 12.61 1.28 -1.93
CA MET A 134 11.57 0.85 -0.98
C MET A 134 10.23 1.56 -1.23
N HIS A 135 10.27 2.85 -1.57
CA HIS A 135 9.07 3.60 -1.89
C HIS A 135 8.36 3.02 -3.12
N TYR A 136 9.06 2.89 -4.25
CA TYR A 136 8.48 2.37 -5.50
C TYR A 136 8.08 0.89 -5.39
N TYR A 137 8.88 0.08 -4.69
CA TYR A 137 8.52 -1.32 -4.45
C TYR A 137 7.20 -1.45 -3.67
N SER A 138 7.00 -0.61 -2.66
CA SER A 138 5.76 -0.66 -1.87
C SER A 138 4.56 -0.13 -2.66
N GLU A 139 4.73 0.85 -3.55
CA GLU A 139 3.66 1.31 -4.47
C GLU A 139 3.30 0.25 -5.51
N TRP A 140 4.31 -0.36 -6.11
CA TRP A 140 4.10 -1.47 -7.04
C TRP A 140 3.36 -2.62 -6.39
N ARG A 141 3.76 -3.02 -5.18
CA ARG A 141 3.12 -4.10 -4.43
C ARG A 141 1.65 -3.79 -4.11
N GLU A 142 1.34 -2.56 -3.73
CA GLU A 142 -0.03 -2.15 -3.46
C GLU A 142 -0.87 -2.13 -4.73
N SER A 143 -0.34 -1.60 -5.84
CA SER A 143 -1.00 -1.62 -7.14
C SER A 143 -1.25 -3.06 -7.64
N GLU A 144 -0.27 -3.96 -7.46
CA GLU A 144 -0.43 -5.36 -7.85
C GLU A 144 -1.48 -6.08 -6.99
N ARG A 145 -1.52 -5.77 -5.70
CA ARG A 145 -2.55 -6.29 -4.79
C ARG A 145 -3.95 -5.86 -5.24
N GLN A 146 -4.13 -4.57 -5.54
CA GLN A 146 -5.42 -4.05 -6.03
C GLN A 146 -5.83 -4.74 -7.34
N ARG A 147 -4.89 -4.90 -8.29
CA ARG A 147 -5.16 -5.63 -9.53
C ARG A 147 -5.57 -7.08 -9.30
N GLN A 148 -4.95 -7.75 -8.34
CA GLN A 148 -5.30 -9.13 -8.00
C GLN A 148 -6.67 -9.23 -7.33
N GLU A 149 -7.03 -8.28 -6.47
CA GLU A 149 -8.35 -8.17 -5.86
C GLU A 149 -9.43 -7.93 -6.92
N GLU A 150 -9.23 -6.95 -7.82
CA GLU A 150 -10.13 -6.72 -8.97
C GLU A 150 -10.26 -7.96 -9.87
N LYS A 151 -9.15 -8.63 -10.15
CA LYS A 151 -9.16 -9.85 -10.98
C LYS A 151 -9.94 -10.97 -10.29
N LYS A 152 -9.81 -11.15 -8.98
CA LYS A 152 -10.59 -12.12 -8.21
C LYS A 152 -12.09 -11.81 -8.25
N LEU A 153 -12.46 -10.54 -8.14
CA LEU A 153 -13.85 -10.09 -8.27
C LEU A 153 -14.42 -10.38 -9.66
N ARG A 154 -13.64 -10.15 -10.72
CA ARG A 154 -14.08 -10.39 -12.11
C ARG A 154 -14.12 -11.87 -12.50
N THR A 155 -13.17 -12.67 -12.04
CA THR A 155 -13.05 -14.11 -12.38
C THR A 155 -13.75 -15.03 -11.40
N GLY A 156 -14.13 -14.53 -10.23
CA GLY A 156 -14.95 -15.27 -9.27
C GLY A 156 -16.33 -15.58 -9.82
N GLY A 157 -16.97 -16.61 -9.28
CA GLY A 157 -18.29 -17.00 -9.74
C GLY A 157 -19.07 -17.76 -8.70
N PHE A 158 -20.36 -17.93 -8.97
CA PHE A 158 -21.28 -18.69 -8.15
C PHE A 158 -21.61 -20.02 -8.82
N THR A 159 -21.50 -21.13 -8.08
CA THR A 159 -21.78 -22.46 -8.60
C THR A 159 -23.20 -22.86 -8.26
N VAL A 160 -23.96 -23.27 -9.30
CA VAL A 160 -25.31 -23.82 -9.18
C VAL A 160 -25.30 -25.26 -9.64
N ARG A 161 -25.92 -26.13 -8.87
CA ARG A 161 -26.18 -27.51 -9.27
C ARG A 161 -27.39 -27.54 -10.19
N HIS A 162 -27.21 -28.05 -11.40
CA HIS A 162 -28.29 -28.24 -12.39
C HIS A 162 -28.30 -29.71 -12.84
N GLY A 163 -29.26 -30.50 -12.30
CA GLY A 163 -29.25 -31.93 -12.49
C GLY A 163 -28.01 -32.61 -11.92
N ASN A 164 -27.25 -33.29 -12.77
CA ASN A 164 -25.97 -33.94 -12.40
C ASN A 164 -24.72 -33.07 -12.66
N GLN A 165 -24.91 -31.81 -13.03
CA GLN A 165 -23.80 -30.89 -13.39
C GLN A 165 -23.72 -29.75 -12.40
N ASN A 166 -22.50 -29.31 -12.12
CA ASN A 166 -22.22 -28.07 -11.40
C ASN A 166 -21.84 -27.00 -12.43
N LEU A 167 -22.68 -25.99 -12.60
CA LEU A 167 -22.47 -24.89 -13.49
C LEU A 167 -21.85 -23.70 -12.73
N LEU A 168 -20.72 -23.21 -13.17
CA LEU A 168 -20.09 -22.02 -12.64
C LEU A 168 -20.51 -20.78 -13.44
N PHE A 169 -21.13 -19.82 -12.78
CA PHE A 169 -21.51 -18.52 -13.33
C PHE A 169 -20.53 -17.45 -12.87
N PRO A 170 -19.74 -16.82 -13.76
CA PRO A 170 -18.94 -15.66 -13.41
C PRO A 170 -19.82 -14.57 -12.80
N PHE A 171 -19.35 -13.88 -11.76
CA PHE A 171 -20.14 -12.82 -11.11
C PHE A 171 -20.56 -11.73 -12.08
N ALA A 172 -19.75 -11.46 -13.10
CA ALA A 172 -20.08 -10.50 -14.16
C ALA A 172 -21.30 -10.89 -15.01
N ASP A 173 -21.67 -12.17 -15.03
CA ASP A 173 -22.81 -12.69 -15.80
C ASP A 173 -24.07 -12.90 -14.94
N ILE A 174 -23.97 -12.67 -13.64
CA ILE A 174 -25.08 -12.76 -12.71
C ILE A 174 -25.70 -11.38 -12.52
N LEU A 175 -26.97 -11.22 -12.87
CA LEU A 175 -27.73 -10.00 -12.67
C LEU A 175 -28.24 -9.87 -11.22
N GLY A 176 -28.55 -10.98 -10.59
CA GLY A 176 -29.00 -11.02 -9.21
C GLY A 176 -29.58 -12.36 -8.78
N PHE A 177 -30.01 -12.36 -7.54
CA PHE A 177 -30.73 -13.48 -6.94
C PHE A 177 -32.04 -12.96 -6.33
N TYR A 178 -33.10 -13.72 -6.48
CA TYR A 178 -34.37 -13.36 -5.87
C TYR A 178 -35.16 -14.58 -5.41
N ALA A 179 -36.10 -14.35 -4.46
CA ALA A 179 -36.98 -15.36 -3.98
C ALA A 179 -38.38 -15.18 -4.61
N GLU A 180 -38.90 -16.24 -5.20
CA GLU A 180 -40.24 -16.31 -5.81
C GLU A 180 -40.85 -17.68 -5.54
N GLU A 181 -42.09 -17.74 -5.10
CA GLU A 181 -42.83 -18.95 -4.82
C GLU A 181 -42.12 -20.01 -3.95
N GLY A 182 -41.31 -19.54 -2.98
CA GLY A 182 -40.53 -20.39 -2.09
C GLY A 182 -39.20 -20.91 -2.64
N TYR A 183 -38.86 -20.58 -3.89
CA TYR A 183 -37.59 -20.91 -4.52
C TYR A 183 -36.65 -19.71 -4.57
N THR A 184 -35.36 -19.99 -4.49
CA THR A 184 -34.33 -18.99 -4.81
C THR A 184 -33.99 -19.13 -6.29
N ILE A 185 -33.96 -17.99 -6.99
CA ILE A 185 -33.68 -17.92 -8.42
C ILE A 185 -32.41 -17.09 -8.63
N LEU A 186 -31.45 -17.63 -9.36
CA LEU A 186 -30.32 -16.90 -9.95
C LEU A 186 -30.76 -16.39 -11.33
N LEU A 187 -30.73 -15.09 -11.52
CA LEU A 187 -30.96 -14.44 -12.82
C LEU A 187 -29.60 -14.15 -13.46
N ALA A 188 -29.31 -14.82 -14.59
CA ALA A 188 -28.12 -14.61 -15.38
C ALA A 188 -28.39 -13.75 -16.60
N LYS A 189 -27.34 -13.21 -17.23
CA LYS A 189 -27.41 -12.53 -18.54
C LYS A 189 -28.13 -13.39 -19.58
N GLY A 190 -28.84 -12.73 -20.48
CA GLY A 190 -29.67 -13.44 -21.47
C GLY A 190 -30.98 -13.97 -20.89
N ASN A 191 -31.43 -13.44 -19.76
CA ASN A 191 -32.71 -13.79 -19.09
C ASN A 191 -32.82 -15.27 -18.68
N LYS A 192 -31.68 -15.91 -18.43
CA LYS A 192 -31.65 -17.32 -18.00
C LYS A 192 -31.84 -17.41 -16.48
N LYS A 193 -32.74 -18.30 -16.06
CA LYS A 193 -33.04 -18.54 -14.65
C LYS A 193 -32.52 -19.90 -14.22
N TYR A 194 -31.88 -19.95 -13.04
CA TYR A 194 -31.37 -21.16 -12.41
C TYR A 194 -31.83 -21.21 -10.96
N PHE A 195 -31.94 -22.40 -10.40
CA PHE A 195 -32.52 -22.63 -9.07
C PHE A 195 -31.44 -23.18 -8.12
N PRO A 196 -30.71 -22.33 -7.42
CA PRO A 196 -29.74 -22.80 -6.44
C PRO A 196 -30.43 -23.40 -5.20
N ASP A 197 -29.94 -24.54 -4.70
CA ASP A 197 -30.40 -25.21 -3.48
C ASP A 197 -29.97 -24.48 -2.19
N ARG A 198 -29.98 -23.16 -2.20
CA ARG A 198 -29.52 -22.32 -1.08
C ARG A 198 -30.46 -21.15 -0.89
N SER A 199 -30.70 -20.80 0.38
CA SER A 199 -31.47 -19.59 0.71
C SER A 199 -30.70 -18.32 0.37
N LEU A 200 -31.39 -17.19 0.14
CA LEU A 200 -30.75 -15.89 -0.09
C LEU A 200 -29.79 -15.49 1.05
N ASP A 201 -30.08 -15.87 2.30
CA ASP A 201 -29.19 -15.58 3.44
C ASP A 201 -27.84 -16.29 3.32
N LYS A 202 -27.83 -17.55 2.88
CA LYS A 202 -26.61 -18.31 2.62
C LYS A 202 -25.88 -17.81 1.37
N ILE A 203 -26.61 -17.35 0.36
CA ILE A 203 -26.04 -16.80 -0.86
C ILE A 203 -25.35 -15.46 -0.57
N GLU A 204 -26.00 -14.56 0.18
CA GLU A 204 -25.46 -13.25 0.58
C GLU A 204 -24.03 -13.37 1.16
N THR A 205 -23.78 -14.36 2.02
CA THR A 205 -22.47 -14.58 2.65
C THR A 205 -21.36 -15.07 1.70
N THR A 206 -21.73 -15.52 0.49
CA THR A 206 -20.78 -16.05 -0.50
C THR A 206 -20.51 -15.08 -1.65
N LEU A 207 -21.29 -14.01 -1.75
CA LEU A 207 -21.17 -13.02 -2.80
C LEU A 207 -20.21 -11.88 -2.42
N PRO A 208 -19.46 -11.32 -3.37
CA PRO A 208 -18.66 -10.11 -3.14
C PRO A 208 -19.59 -8.93 -2.82
N GLU A 209 -19.37 -8.30 -1.66
CA GLU A 209 -20.16 -7.13 -1.21
C GLU A 209 -20.00 -5.93 -2.12
N GLU A 210 -18.88 -5.82 -2.83
CA GLU A 210 -18.62 -4.74 -3.80
C GLU A 210 -19.52 -4.84 -5.03
N LEU A 211 -19.89 -6.07 -5.45
CA LEU A 211 -20.67 -6.31 -6.65
C LEU A 211 -22.16 -6.51 -6.37
N PHE A 212 -22.51 -7.04 -5.23
CA PHE A 212 -23.89 -7.43 -4.92
C PHE A 212 -24.38 -6.74 -3.65
N PHE A 213 -25.61 -6.28 -3.70
CA PHE A 213 -26.28 -5.71 -2.54
C PHE A 213 -27.65 -6.35 -2.30
N ARG A 214 -27.92 -6.72 -1.04
CA ARG A 214 -29.23 -7.22 -0.64
C ARG A 214 -30.17 -6.08 -0.34
N LEU A 215 -31.09 -5.82 -1.24
CA LEU A 215 -32.05 -4.73 -1.11
C LEU A 215 -33.11 -4.99 -0.02
N ASN A 216 -33.61 -6.21 0.04
CA ASN A 216 -34.64 -6.65 0.99
C ASN A 216 -34.63 -8.17 1.20
N ARG A 217 -35.68 -8.73 1.77
CA ARG A 217 -35.77 -10.18 2.01
C ARG A 217 -35.86 -11.02 0.73
N GLN A 218 -36.27 -10.39 -0.40
CA GLN A 218 -36.54 -11.09 -1.65
C GLN A 218 -35.46 -10.85 -2.72
N TYR A 219 -34.63 -9.83 -2.63
CA TYR A 219 -33.73 -9.43 -3.72
C TYR A 219 -32.31 -9.17 -3.25
N ILE A 220 -31.34 -9.78 -3.94
CA ILE A 220 -29.91 -9.45 -3.96
C ILE A 220 -29.59 -9.12 -5.41
N LEU A 221 -29.16 -7.90 -5.70
CA LEU A 221 -28.88 -7.48 -7.08
C LEU A 221 -27.40 -7.14 -7.29
N ASN A 222 -26.96 -7.41 -8.50
CA ASN A 222 -25.64 -6.96 -8.96
C ASN A 222 -25.70 -5.46 -9.28
N ARG A 223 -24.64 -4.74 -8.94
CA ARG A 223 -24.49 -3.29 -9.20
C ARG A 223 -24.66 -2.95 -10.69
N THR A 224 -24.24 -3.84 -11.57
CA THR A 224 -24.29 -3.63 -13.05
C THR A 224 -25.67 -3.43 -13.62
N ILE A 225 -26.72 -3.90 -12.95
CA ILE A 225 -28.10 -3.71 -13.42
C ILE A 225 -28.81 -2.53 -12.77
N LEU A 226 -28.17 -1.85 -11.83
CA LEU A 226 -28.77 -0.70 -11.14
C LEU A 226 -28.54 0.56 -11.95
N ILE A 227 -29.62 1.24 -12.33
CA ILE A 227 -29.55 2.52 -13.05
C ILE A 227 -29.42 3.69 -12.06
N GLY A 228 -30.05 3.56 -10.89
CA GLY A 228 -30.13 4.62 -9.90
C GLY A 228 -31.15 4.32 -8.83
N PHE A 229 -31.47 5.31 -8.01
CA PHE A 229 -32.53 5.18 -7.01
C PHE A 229 -33.32 6.46 -6.87
N LYS A 230 -34.58 6.35 -6.48
CA LYS A 230 -35.47 7.48 -6.16
C LYS A 230 -35.94 7.40 -4.71
N ARG A 231 -36.21 8.54 -4.12
CA ARG A 231 -36.87 8.61 -2.81
C ARG A 231 -38.39 8.64 -3.03
N THR A 232 -39.08 7.76 -2.37
CA THR A 232 -40.55 7.73 -2.31
C THR A 232 -41.04 8.23 -0.94
N GLY A 233 -42.32 8.46 -0.81
CA GLY A 233 -42.93 8.97 0.44
C GLY A 233 -42.43 8.21 1.70
N ASN A 234 -42.34 8.91 2.82
CA ASN A 234 -41.85 8.39 4.10
C ASN A 234 -40.39 7.93 4.15
N GLY A 235 -39.50 8.51 3.32
CA GLY A 235 -38.06 8.23 3.32
C GLY A 235 -37.68 6.84 2.78
N LYS A 236 -38.61 6.15 2.13
CA LYS A 236 -38.32 4.88 1.42
C LYS A 236 -37.46 5.13 0.20
N ILE A 237 -36.62 4.17 -0.12
CA ILE A 237 -35.79 4.17 -1.33
C ILE A 237 -36.31 3.06 -2.25
N GLU A 238 -36.49 3.40 -3.52
CA GLU A 238 -36.72 2.45 -4.60
C GLU A 238 -35.57 2.51 -5.57
N VAL A 239 -34.97 1.36 -5.85
CA VAL A 239 -33.88 1.18 -6.80
C VAL A 239 -34.46 0.98 -8.20
N LEU A 240 -33.95 1.71 -9.19
CA LEU A 240 -34.29 1.57 -10.59
C LEU A 240 -33.36 0.52 -11.22
N VAL A 241 -33.94 -0.42 -11.95
CA VAL A 241 -33.23 -1.61 -12.44
C VAL A 241 -33.34 -1.68 -13.97
N ASN A 242 -32.21 -1.92 -14.63
CA ASN A 242 -32.17 -2.26 -16.05
C ASN A 242 -32.17 -3.79 -16.22
N ALA A 243 -33.34 -4.37 -16.09
CA ALA A 243 -33.52 -5.81 -16.12
C ALA A 243 -34.48 -6.23 -17.25
N PRO A 244 -34.55 -7.55 -17.57
CA PRO A 244 -35.45 -8.06 -18.61
C PRO A 244 -36.94 -7.80 -18.30
N ASP A 245 -37.79 -7.85 -19.35
CA ASP A 245 -39.22 -7.51 -19.31
C ASP A 245 -40.04 -8.19 -18.22
N ASN A 246 -39.64 -9.37 -17.75
CA ASN A 246 -40.32 -10.12 -16.69
C ASN A 246 -39.74 -9.85 -15.28
N PHE A 247 -38.95 -8.81 -15.10
CA PHE A 247 -38.38 -8.45 -13.83
C PHE A 247 -38.87 -7.06 -13.38
N PRO A 248 -39.08 -6.80 -12.08
CA PRO A 248 -39.61 -5.51 -11.63
C PRO A 248 -38.69 -4.34 -12.04
N PRO A 249 -39.21 -3.28 -12.66
CA PRO A 249 -38.40 -2.11 -13.06
C PRO A 249 -37.92 -1.27 -11.87
N SER A 250 -38.56 -1.43 -10.71
CA SER A 250 -38.10 -0.82 -9.46
C SER A 250 -38.33 -1.75 -8.27
N ILE A 251 -37.42 -1.71 -7.30
CA ILE A 251 -37.44 -2.57 -6.11
C ILE A 251 -37.21 -1.73 -4.87
N ALA A 252 -38.08 -1.90 -3.88
CA ALA A 252 -37.97 -1.18 -2.63
C ALA A 252 -36.80 -1.70 -1.76
N VAL A 253 -35.99 -0.81 -1.22
CA VAL A 253 -34.94 -1.12 -0.24
C VAL A 253 -35.58 -1.18 1.15
N SER A 254 -35.19 -2.18 1.96
CA SER A 254 -35.66 -2.24 3.34
C SER A 254 -35.20 -1.02 4.14
N ARG A 255 -36.02 -0.53 5.08
CA ARG A 255 -35.71 0.67 5.88
C ARG A 255 -34.36 0.56 6.59
N THR A 256 -34.06 -0.60 7.13
CA THR A 256 -32.79 -0.87 7.85
C THR A 256 -31.56 -0.83 6.94
N LYS A 257 -31.72 -1.12 5.64
CA LYS A 257 -30.62 -1.15 4.66
C LYS A 257 -30.51 0.13 3.80
N ALA A 258 -31.43 1.09 3.98
CA ALA A 258 -31.51 2.28 3.14
C ALA A 258 -30.23 3.17 3.22
N VAL A 259 -29.65 3.34 4.41
CA VAL A 259 -28.45 4.13 4.61
C VAL A 259 -27.23 3.42 4.01
N SER A 260 -27.03 2.13 4.33
CA SER A 260 -25.91 1.33 3.80
C SER A 260 -26.00 1.16 2.29
N PHE A 261 -27.20 1.06 1.72
CA PHE A 261 -27.37 1.03 0.26
C PHE A 261 -26.86 2.31 -0.41
N LYS A 262 -27.14 3.49 0.12
CA LYS A 262 -26.66 4.74 -0.45
C LYS A 262 -25.14 4.80 -0.44
N THR A 263 -24.54 4.55 0.72
CA THR A 263 -23.07 4.52 0.85
C THR A 263 -22.45 3.53 -0.13
N TRP A 264 -23.03 2.33 -0.25
CA TRP A 264 -22.55 1.32 -1.19
C TRP A 264 -22.71 1.73 -2.66
N PHE A 265 -23.82 2.41 -3.01
CA PHE A 265 -24.07 2.84 -4.38
C PHE A 265 -23.25 4.07 -4.79
N GLU A 266 -22.97 4.99 -3.86
CA GLU A 266 -22.24 6.25 -4.09
C GLU A 266 -20.70 6.09 -3.97
N ASN A 267 -20.21 5.02 -3.34
CA ASN A 267 -18.79 4.72 -3.27
C ASN A 267 -18.35 4.05 -4.58
N ASP A 268 -17.89 4.88 -5.52
CA ASP A 268 -17.05 4.51 -6.68
C ASP A 268 -15.64 4.96 -6.46
#